data_4ae503d1d4e717e72d0d3d18f9c267b9
#
_entry.id   4ae503d1d4e717e72d0d3d18f9c267b9
#
_cell.length_a   1.000
_cell.length_b   1.000
_cell.length_c   1.000
_cell.angle_alpha   90.00
_cell.angle_beta   90.00
_cell.angle_gamma   90.00
#
_symmetry.space_group_name_H-M   'P 1'
#
loop_
_entity.id
_entity.type
_entity.pdbx_description
1 polymer ?
#
loop_
_entity_poly.entity_id
_entity_poly.type
_entity_poly.pdbx_seq_one_letter_code
_entity_poly.pdbx_strand_id
1 'polypeptide(L)'
;MASATPYKLFDVVLRQKQQLSPHLMRVTLSGPPVSEMATWAPDQRVKLFFPAQNGSPSRLAQSEGWYNRFRAMLADRRPAMRTYTIRHLRAEQGEVDIDFVLHGETGPASRWALHAQPGESMQILAPDSRFSAKEAGGYEWKPPQNLKQVLLVADSTALPAAMGILDELAALAEPPQTQAFFEVESTQDMLLVPDWPGLCVEWLIREQAGAAVAGTLMVEAVRQAVLPVDASSVGQAIELADVDIDKDILWEVADLAAEGFYGWVAGESAAVMSLRKHLIKERGIPRDSLNLMGYWRYNKPGS
;
A
#
# COMPACT_ATOMS: atom_id res chain seq x y z
N MET A 1 2.13 0.52 -34.60
CA MET A 1 3.05 0.60 -33.43
C MET A 1 2.17 0.36 -32.20
N ALA A 2 2.49 -0.61 -31.37
CA ALA A 2 1.76 -0.83 -30.14
C ALA A 2 1.84 0.44 -29.29
N SER A 3 0.70 0.93 -28.80
CA SER A 3 0.66 2.05 -27.87
C SER A 3 1.45 1.67 -26.63
N ALA A 4 2.51 2.40 -26.33
CA ALA A 4 3.27 2.19 -25.10
C ALA A 4 2.35 2.46 -23.92
N THR A 5 2.33 1.56 -22.95
CA THR A 5 1.53 1.72 -21.74
C THR A 5 2.41 2.26 -20.61
N PRO A 6 1.86 3.09 -19.69
CA PRO A 6 2.62 3.67 -18.58
C PRO A 6 3.20 2.62 -17.62
N TYR A 7 2.71 1.40 -17.65
CA TYR A 7 3.23 0.27 -16.88
C TYR A 7 3.84 -0.77 -17.81
N LYS A 8 4.99 -1.28 -17.40
CA LYS A 8 5.80 -2.26 -18.14
C LYS A 8 6.12 -3.47 -17.27
N LEU A 9 6.20 -4.65 -17.90
CA LEU A 9 6.73 -5.85 -17.27
C LEU A 9 8.27 -5.79 -17.27
N PHE A 10 8.85 -5.95 -16.09
CA PHE A 10 10.28 -5.99 -15.90
C PHE A 10 10.67 -7.40 -15.43
N ASP A 11 11.65 -8.01 -16.09
CA ASP A 11 12.26 -9.25 -15.63
C ASP A 11 13.34 -8.90 -14.59
N VAL A 12 13.22 -9.46 -13.41
CA VAL A 12 14.11 -9.21 -12.27
C VAL A 12 14.49 -10.52 -11.60
N VAL A 13 15.54 -10.49 -10.82
CA VAL A 13 15.96 -11.61 -9.99
C VAL A 13 15.99 -11.22 -8.51
N LEU A 14 15.71 -12.16 -7.65
CA LEU A 14 15.92 -12.02 -6.23
C LEU A 14 17.43 -11.82 -5.96
N ARG A 15 17.81 -10.66 -5.39
CA ARG A 15 19.19 -10.37 -5.00
C ARG A 15 19.45 -10.78 -3.55
N GLN A 16 18.58 -10.33 -2.65
CA GLN A 16 18.69 -10.62 -1.21
C GLN A 16 17.35 -10.51 -0.50
N LYS A 17 17.29 -11.10 0.67
CA LYS A 17 16.20 -10.97 1.63
C LYS A 17 16.75 -10.48 2.96
N GLN A 18 15.99 -9.61 3.62
CA GLN A 18 16.31 -9.10 4.95
C GLN A 18 15.05 -9.19 5.81
N GLN A 19 15.12 -9.96 6.89
CA GLN A 19 14.06 -9.97 7.89
C GLN A 19 14.09 -8.61 8.62
N LEU A 20 13.00 -7.84 8.51
CA LEU A 20 12.86 -6.56 9.21
C LEU A 20 12.23 -6.74 10.58
N SER A 21 11.27 -7.67 10.67
CA SER A 21 10.59 -8.06 11.90
C SER A 21 10.06 -9.50 11.75
N PRO A 22 9.48 -10.13 12.77
CA PRO A 22 8.93 -11.48 12.64
C PRO A 22 7.93 -11.64 11.49
N HIS A 23 7.14 -10.59 11.21
CA HIS A 23 6.09 -10.63 10.19
C HIS A 23 6.37 -9.73 8.98
N LEU A 24 7.58 -9.16 8.84
CA LEU A 24 7.92 -8.31 7.71
C LEU A 24 9.30 -8.64 7.15
N MET A 25 9.35 -8.90 5.84
CA MET A 25 10.57 -9.23 5.12
C MET A 25 10.78 -8.27 3.95
N ARG A 26 11.93 -7.62 3.89
CA ARG A 26 12.36 -6.86 2.71
C ARG A 26 13.00 -7.80 1.69
N VAL A 27 12.52 -7.68 0.48
CA VAL A 27 13.05 -8.38 -0.68
C VAL A 27 13.65 -7.35 -1.62
N THR A 28 14.94 -7.47 -1.92
CA THR A 28 15.59 -6.67 -2.97
C THR A 28 15.58 -7.46 -4.27
N LEU A 29 14.86 -6.95 -5.25
CA LEU A 29 14.87 -7.45 -6.62
C LEU A 29 15.83 -6.61 -7.45
N SER A 30 16.53 -7.24 -8.40
CA SER A 30 17.53 -6.55 -9.21
C SER A 30 17.52 -7.02 -10.67
N GLY A 31 18.07 -6.16 -11.52
CA GLY A 31 18.28 -6.45 -12.93
C GLY A 31 18.47 -5.17 -13.75
N PRO A 32 19.18 -5.23 -14.89
CA PRO A 32 19.38 -4.05 -15.75
C PRO A 32 18.08 -3.31 -16.13
N PRO A 33 16.94 -3.99 -16.36
CA PRO A 33 15.69 -3.31 -16.70
C PRO A 33 15.14 -2.39 -15.60
N VAL A 34 15.54 -2.58 -14.33
CA VAL A 34 15.08 -1.75 -13.21
C VAL A 34 15.48 -0.27 -13.38
N SER A 35 16.53 0.02 -14.13
CA SER A 35 16.93 1.39 -14.48
C SER A 35 15.85 2.17 -15.27
N GLU A 36 14.92 1.46 -15.87
CA GLU A 36 13.78 2.03 -16.61
C GLU A 36 12.50 2.12 -15.75
N MET A 37 12.54 1.69 -14.47
CA MET A 37 11.41 1.85 -13.56
C MET A 37 11.30 3.27 -13.03
N ALA A 38 10.08 3.66 -12.64
CA ALA A 38 9.81 4.88 -11.90
C ALA A 38 9.02 4.60 -10.61
N THR A 39 9.16 5.48 -9.64
CA THR A 39 8.27 5.62 -8.49
C THR A 39 7.91 7.09 -8.34
N TRP A 40 6.62 7.39 -8.19
CA TRP A 40 6.13 8.76 -8.21
C TRP A 40 5.61 9.23 -6.86
N ALA A 41 5.39 8.28 -5.95
CA ALA A 41 4.95 8.55 -4.59
C ALA A 41 5.33 7.38 -3.66
N PRO A 42 5.35 7.60 -2.33
CA PRO A 42 5.69 6.56 -1.35
C PRO A 42 4.76 5.34 -1.38
N ASP A 43 3.52 5.52 -1.82
CA ASP A 43 2.52 4.46 -1.95
C ASP A 43 2.39 3.90 -3.38
N GLN A 44 3.43 4.06 -4.22
CA GLN A 44 3.44 3.57 -5.59
C GLN A 44 3.21 2.06 -5.65
N ARG A 45 2.10 1.66 -6.26
CA ARG A 45 1.71 0.25 -6.40
C ARG A 45 2.32 -0.39 -7.62
N VAL A 46 2.69 -1.64 -7.45
CA VAL A 46 3.21 -2.54 -8.49
C VAL A 46 2.52 -3.89 -8.39
N LYS A 47 2.63 -4.71 -9.45
CA LYS A 47 2.17 -6.10 -9.43
C LYS A 47 3.36 -7.03 -9.53
N LEU A 48 3.46 -7.98 -8.60
CA LEU A 48 4.43 -9.07 -8.63
C LEU A 48 3.76 -10.33 -9.17
N PHE A 49 4.50 -11.08 -10.00
CA PHE A 49 4.03 -12.32 -10.59
C PHE A 49 4.85 -13.50 -10.03
N PHE A 50 4.22 -14.22 -9.13
CA PHE A 50 4.81 -15.38 -8.46
C PHE A 50 4.70 -16.63 -9.33
N PRO A 51 5.56 -17.65 -9.11
CA PRO A 51 5.46 -18.91 -9.84
C PRO A 51 4.04 -19.48 -9.83
N ALA A 52 3.66 -20.10 -10.93
CA ALA A 52 2.38 -20.80 -11.07
C ALA A 52 2.30 -22.01 -10.12
N GLN A 53 1.11 -22.59 -9.95
CA GLN A 53 0.91 -23.75 -9.06
C GLN A 53 1.79 -24.95 -9.43
N ASN A 54 2.11 -25.13 -10.71
CA ASN A 54 3.01 -26.17 -11.20
C ASN A 54 4.51 -25.84 -10.98
N GLY A 55 4.84 -24.75 -10.28
CA GLY A 55 6.22 -24.31 -10.03
C GLY A 55 6.87 -23.54 -11.18
N SER A 56 6.21 -23.36 -12.32
CA SER A 56 6.78 -22.62 -13.44
C SER A 56 6.93 -21.13 -13.09
N PRO A 57 8.10 -20.52 -13.36
CA PRO A 57 8.28 -19.08 -13.15
C PRO A 57 7.41 -18.28 -14.13
N SER A 58 7.06 -17.06 -13.74
CA SER A 58 6.37 -16.13 -14.64
C SER A 58 7.25 -15.80 -15.85
N ARG A 59 6.69 -15.90 -17.05
CA ARG A 59 7.32 -15.52 -18.32
C ARG A 59 6.28 -14.87 -19.24
N LEU A 60 5.63 -13.83 -18.73
CA LEU A 60 4.64 -13.09 -19.50
C LEU A 60 5.35 -12.23 -20.55
N ALA A 61 4.91 -12.35 -21.79
CA ALA A 61 5.44 -11.51 -22.86
C ALA A 61 4.77 -10.14 -22.82
N GLN A 62 5.58 -9.10 -22.76
CA GLN A 62 5.09 -7.74 -22.89
C GLN A 62 4.72 -7.44 -24.35
N SER A 63 3.44 -7.42 -24.62
CA SER A 63 2.89 -7.10 -25.95
C SER A 63 1.44 -6.65 -25.76
N GLU A 64 0.90 -5.99 -26.75
CA GLU A 64 -0.50 -5.57 -26.74
C GLU A 64 -1.42 -6.74 -26.35
N GLY A 65 -2.37 -6.49 -25.44
CA GLY A 65 -3.28 -7.51 -24.93
C GLY A 65 -2.65 -8.56 -23.99
N TRP A 66 -1.46 -8.32 -23.41
CA TRP A 66 -0.81 -9.25 -22.47
C TRP A 66 -1.72 -9.66 -21.32
N TYR A 67 -2.53 -8.73 -20.79
CA TYR A 67 -3.42 -9.00 -19.68
C TYR A 67 -4.56 -9.97 -20.04
N ASN A 68 -5.10 -9.86 -21.27
CA ASN A 68 -6.10 -10.81 -21.76
C ASN A 68 -5.51 -12.20 -21.91
N ARG A 69 -4.27 -12.31 -22.42
CA ARG A 69 -3.55 -13.59 -22.50
C ARG A 69 -3.27 -14.16 -21.13
N PHE A 70 -2.82 -13.33 -20.17
CA PHE A 70 -2.64 -13.73 -18.79
C PHE A 70 -3.95 -14.31 -18.20
N ARG A 71 -5.08 -13.64 -18.40
CA ARG A 71 -6.37 -14.12 -17.91
C ARG A 71 -6.83 -15.42 -18.57
N ALA A 72 -6.49 -15.64 -19.84
CA ALA A 72 -6.82 -16.81 -20.60
C ALA A 72 -5.93 -18.03 -20.30
N MET A 73 -4.83 -17.86 -19.54
CA MET A 73 -3.96 -18.97 -19.15
C MET A 73 -4.73 -19.98 -18.28
N LEU A 74 -4.39 -21.27 -18.43
CA LEU A 74 -4.88 -22.33 -17.55
C LEU A 74 -4.50 -22.00 -16.10
N ALA A 75 -5.38 -22.31 -15.17
CA ALA A 75 -5.24 -21.93 -13.76
C ALA A 75 -3.94 -22.44 -13.12
N ASP A 76 -3.53 -23.68 -13.46
CA ASP A 76 -2.30 -24.32 -12.98
C ASP A 76 -1.00 -23.72 -13.54
N ARG A 77 -1.09 -23.04 -14.68
CA ARG A 77 0.03 -22.39 -15.39
C ARG A 77 0.04 -20.88 -15.24
N ARG A 78 -1.03 -20.30 -14.71
CA ARG A 78 -1.14 -18.85 -14.52
C ARG A 78 -0.33 -18.42 -13.29
N PRO A 79 0.64 -17.52 -13.44
CA PRO A 79 1.34 -16.93 -12.30
C PRO A 79 0.35 -16.27 -11.33
N ALA A 80 0.58 -16.42 -10.05
CA ALA A 80 -0.19 -15.68 -9.07
C ALA A 80 0.25 -14.21 -9.09
N MET A 81 -0.70 -13.29 -9.24
CA MET A 81 -0.43 -11.85 -9.27
C MET A 81 -0.86 -11.23 -7.94
N ARG A 82 0.02 -10.41 -7.33
CA ARG A 82 -0.29 -9.67 -6.11
C ARG A 82 0.20 -8.24 -6.20
N THR A 83 -0.52 -7.34 -5.52
CA THR A 83 -0.17 -5.91 -5.47
C THR A 83 0.74 -5.66 -4.28
N TYR A 84 1.78 -4.87 -4.49
CA TYR A 84 2.74 -4.43 -3.50
C TYR A 84 3.06 -2.95 -3.68
N THR A 85 3.77 -2.39 -2.72
CA THR A 85 4.30 -1.02 -2.76
C THR A 85 5.80 -1.05 -3.08
N ILE A 86 6.28 -0.15 -3.91
CA ILE A 86 7.71 0.11 -4.01
C ILE A 86 8.16 0.79 -2.71
N ARG A 87 9.02 0.12 -1.94
CA ARG A 87 9.56 0.74 -0.72
C ARG A 87 10.76 1.65 -1.03
N HIS A 88 11.69 1.16 -1.84
CA HIS A 88 12.79 1.96 -2.37
C HIS A 88 13.07 1.56 -3.82
N LEU A 89 13.33 2.54 -4.66
CA LEU A 89 13.82 2.34 -6.01
C LEU A 89 15.21 2.97 -6.13
N ARG A 90 16.20 2.15 -6.44
CA ARG A 90 17.57 2.55 -6.75
C ARG A 90 17.86 2.26 -8.22
N ALA A 91 17.24 3.04 -9.10
CA ALA A 91 17.25 2.81 -10.54
C ALA A 91 18.67 2.73 -11.12
N GLU A 92 19.58 3.62 -10.70
CA GLU A 92 20.99 3.62 -11.15
C GLU A 92 21.74 2.34 -10.74
N GLN A 93 21.34 1.72 -9.62
CA GLN A 93 21.90 0.46 -9.13
C GLN A 93 21.19 -0.76 -9.70
N GLY A 94 20.10 -0.54 -10.42
CA GLY A 94 19.25 -1.61 -10.94
C GLY A 94 18.54 -2.40 -9.85
N GLU A 95 18.11 -1.75 -8.75
CA GLU A 95 17.52 -2.41 -7.58
C GLU A 95 16.19 -1.78 -7.16
N VAL A 96 15.28 -2.63 -6.71
CA VAL A 96 14.00 -2.23 -6.09
C VAL A 96 13.72 -3.06 -4.86
N ASP A 97 13.34 -2.40 -3.76
CA ASP A 97 12.94 -3.04 -2.51
C ASP A 97 11.43 -3.11 -2.41
N ILE A 98 10.94 -4.29 -2.05
CA ILE A 98 9.53 -4.57 -1.77
C ILE A 98 9.47 -5.22 -0.38
N ASP A 99 8.61 -4.72 0.49
CA ASP A 99 8.40 -5.28 1.81
C ASP A 99 7.18 -6.22 1.79
N PHE A 100 7.39 -7.43 2.26
CA PHE A 100 6.40 -8.52 2.29
C PHE A 100 5.91 -8.75 3.70
N VAL A 101 4.60 -8.68 3.89
CA VAL A 101 3.97 -9.16 5.12
C VAL A 101 3.88 -10.68 5.09
N LEU A 102 4.37 -11.31 6.14
CA LEU A 102 4.41 -12.76 6.28
C LEU A 102 3.25 -13.23 7.18
N HIS A 103 2.35 -14.02 6.62
CA HIS A 103 1.23 -14.66 7.34
C HIS A 103 1.38 -16.19 7.30
N GLY A 104 2.57 -16.70 7.57
CA GLY A 104 2.90 -18.10 7.34
C GLY A 104 2.90 -18.45 5.84
N GLU A 105 2.73 -19.72 5.52
CA GLU A 105 2.77 -20.23 4.14
C GLU A 105 1.40 -20.24 3.44
N THR A 106 0.47 -19.42 3.88
CA THR A 106 -0.94 -19.47 3.45
C THR A 106 -1.19 -18.98 2.02
N GLY A 107 -0.24 -18.29 1.41
CA GLY A 107 -0.38 -17.73 0.06
C GLY A 107 0.88 -17.84 -0.79
N PRO A 108 0.76 -17.68 -2.12
CA PRO A 108 1.90 -17.82 -3.04
C PRO A 108 3.00 -16.79 -2.77
N ALA A 109 2.64 -15.59 -2.35
CA ALA A 109 3.58 -14.51 -2.08
C ALA A 109 4.40 -14.76 -0.80
N SER A 110 3.74 -15.06 0.33
CA SER A 110 4.43 -15.36 1.59
C SER A 110 5.30 -16.61 1.46
N ARG A 111 4.77 -17.66 0.80
CA ARG A 111 5.56 -18.88 0.52
C ARG A 111 6.81 -18.56 -0.29
N TRP A 112 6.68 -17.78 -1.36
CA TRP A 112 7.82 -17.38 -2.18
C TRP A 112 8.81 -16.53 -1.36
N ALA A 113 8.36 -15.54 -0.62
CA ALA A 113 9.23 -14.69 0.20
C ALA A 113 10.01 -15.51 1.24
N LEU A 114 9.40 -16.56 1.81
CA LEU A 114 10.07 -17.43 2.79
C LEU A 114 11.12 -18.33 2.15
N HIS A 115 10.83 -18.94 0.99
CA HIS A 115 11.62 -20.03 0.44
C HIS A 115 12.52 -19.66 -0.75
N ALA A 116 12.20 -18.59 -1.49
CA ALA A 116 12.98 -18.19 -2.66
C ALA A 116 14.44 -17.92 -2.32
N GLN A 117 15.32 -18.28 -3.24
CA GLN A 117 16.76 -18.13 -3.12
C GLN A 117 17.29 -17.01 -4.03
N PRO A 118 18.38 -16.33 -3.66
CA PRO A 118 19.04 -15.40 -4.54
C PRO A 118 19.31 -16.00 -5.92
N GLY A 119 19.01 -15.23 -6.97
CA GLY A 119 19.10 -15.67 -8.37
C GLY A 119 17.77 -16.17 -8.96
N GLU A 120 16.74 -16.43 -8.15
CA GLU A 120 15.43 -16.79 -8.69
C GLU A 120 14.79 -15.63 -9.45
N SER A 121 14.25 -15.94 -10.63
CA SER A 121 13.64 -14.95 -11.52
C SER A 121 12.18 -14.68 -11.14
N MET A 122 11.78 -13.42 -11.29
CA MET A 122 10.44 -12.92 -11.09
C MET A 122 10.10 -11.86 -12.14
N GLN A 123 8.82 -11.60 -12.34
CA GLN A 123 8.37 -10.44 -13.12
C GLN A 123 7.63 -9.44 -12.22
N ILE A 124 7.87 -8.16 -12.48
CA ILE A 124 7.18 -7.04 -11.83
C ILE A 124 6.58 -6.13 -12.89
N LEU A 125 5.29 -5.79 -12.74
CA LEU A 125 4.62 -4.76 -13.53
C LEU A 125 4.70 -3.46 -12.74
N ALA A 126 5.47 -2.51 -13.22
CA ALA A 126 5.79 -1.24 -12.57
C ALA A 126 5.71 -0.06 -13.53
N PRO A 127 5.66 1.19 -13.03
CA PRO A 127 5.72 2.36 -13.90
C PRO A 127 7.01 2.41 -14.72
N ASP A 128 6.86 2.78 -15.98
CA ASP A 128 7.95 3.02 -16.93
C ASP A 128 8.38 4.50 -16.83
N SER A 129 9.66 4.74 -16.57
CA SER A 129 10.23 6.08 -16.39
C SER A 129 10.09 7.02 -17.60
N ARG A 130 9.71 6.49 -18.75
CA ARG A 130 9.41 7.28 -19.96
C ARG A 130 8.09 8.03 -19.89
N PHE A 131 7.22 7.71 -18.92
CA PHE A 131 5.94 8.34 -18.71
C PHE A 131 5.97 9.24 -17.48
N SER A 132 5.12 10.26 -17.47
CA SER A 132 4.97 11.15 -16.32
C SER A 132 4.17 10.49 -15.20
N ALA A 133 4.27 11.05 -14.00
CA ALA A 133 3.48 10.68 -12.84
C ALA A 133 1.96 10.64 -13.12
N LYS A 134 1.47 11.65 -13.86
CA LYS A 134 0.04 11.77 -14.23
C LYS A 134 -0.42 10.64 -15.15
N GLU A 135 0.41 10.24 -16.10
CA GLU A 135 0.12 9.15 -17.03
C GLU A 135 0.19 7.79 -16.35
N ALA A 136 1.17 7.59 -15.46
CA ALA A 136 1.37 6.33 -14.77
C ALA A 136 0.30 6.06 -13.72
N GLY A 137 0.02 7.01 -12.84
CA GLY A 137 -0.87 6.80 -11.70
C GLY A 137 -0.39 5.68 -10.77
N GLY A 138 -1.33 4.96 -10.15
CA GLY A 138 -1.02 3.83 -9.28
C GLY A 138 -0.51 4.22 -7.88
N TYR A 139 -0.79 5.43 -7.45
CA TYR A 139 -0.54 5.98 -6.13
C TYR A 139 -1.64 6.97 -5.77
N GLU A 140 -1.88 7.17 -4.48
CA GLU A 140 -2.91 8.11 -4.00
C GLU A 140 -2.35 9.14 -3.03
N TRP A 141 -1.10 9.00 -2.58
CA TRP A 141 -0.45 10.03 -1.80
C TRP A 141 -0.14 11.25 -2.67
N LYS A 142 -1.01 12.27 -2.57
CA LYS A 142 -0.96 13.53 -3.32
C LYS A 142 -1.33 14.69 -2.38
N PRO A 143 -0.52 14.95 -1.35
CA PRO A 143 -0.86 15.96 -0.36
C PRO A 143 -0.91 17.36 -0.99
N PRO A 144 -1.78 18.27 -0.48
CA PRO A 144 -1.84 19.64 -0.91
C PRO A 144 -0.57 20.41 -0.53
N GLN A 145 -0.27 21.50 -1.24
CA GLN A 145 0.92 22.31 -0.96
C GLN A 145 0.92 22.97 0.43
N ASN A 146 -0.26 23.30 0.97
CA ASN A 146 -0.43 23.92 2.28
C ASN A 146 -0.75 22.90 3.38
N LEU A 147 -0.20 21.70 3.29
CA LEU A 147 -0.38 20.61 4.24
C LEU A 147 0.02 21.04 5.66
N LYS A 148 -0.91 20.97 6.62
CA LYS A 148 -0.69 21.33 8.02
C LYS A 148 -0.85 20.15 8.95
N GLN A 149 -1.78 19.27 8.64
CA GLN A 149 -2.14 18.13 9.47
C GLN A 149 -2.34 16.88 8.64
N VAL A 150 -1.80 15.76 9.10
CA VAL A 150 -1.89 14.45 8.46
C VAL A 150 -2.45 13.43 9.42
N LEU A 151 -3.38 12.62 8.93
CA LEU A 151 -3.79 11.37 9.55
C LEU A 151 -3.29 10.21 8.71
N LEU A 152 -2.44 9.35 9.28
CA LEU A 152 -2.02 8.09 8.67
C LEU A 152 -2.61 6.91 9.44
N VAL A 153 -3.30 6.01 8.75
CA VAL A 153 -3.82 4.78 9.37
C VAL A 153 -3.47 3.61 8.48
N ALA A 154 -2.75 2.65 9.02
CA ALA A 154 -2.29 1.50 8.25
C ALA A 154 -2.30 0.21 9.07
N ASP A 155 -2.70 -0.89 8.47
CA ASP A 155 -2.33 -2.22 8.95
C ASP A 155 -0.97 -2.66 8.39
N SER A 156 -0.50 -3.84 8.77
CA SER A 156 0.79 -4.38 8.32
C SER A 156 0.95 -4.38 6.80
N THR A 157 -0.13 -4.55 6.02
CA THR A 157 -0.06 -4.60 4.55
C THR A 157 0.17 -3.22 3.92
N ALA A 158 -0.28 -2.17 4.58
CA ALA A 158 -0.14 -0.78 4.16
C ALA A 158 1.07 -0.08 4.81
N LEU A 159 1.68 -0.72 5.83
CA LEU A 159 2.83 -0.18 6.56
C LEU A 159 4.01 0.22 5.65
N PRO A 160 4.40 -0.53 4.59
CA PRO A 160 5.48 -0.12 3.71
C PRO A 160 5.24 1.24 3.04
N ALA A 161 3.99 1.52 2.62
CA ALA A 161 3.60 2.81 2.06
C ALA A 161 3.59 3.91 3.13
N ALA A 162 2.99 3.64 4.30
CA ALA A 162 2.93 4.59 5.41
C ALA A 162 4.32 5.00 5.90
N MET A 163 5.27 4.06 5.98
CA MET A 163 6.67 4.34 6.31
C MET A 163 7.34 5.25 5.27
N GLY A 164 7.07 5.02 3.97
CA GLY A 164 7.56 5.89 2.91
C GLY A 164 6.96 7.31 2.98
N ILE A 165 5.69 7.43 3.37
CA ILE A 165 5.04 8.72 3.61
C ILE A 165 5.70 9.45 4.78
N LEU A 166 5.99 8.75 5.88
CA LEU A 166 6.69 9.36 7.02
C LEU A 166 8.10 9.83 6.63
N ASP A 167 8.85 9.05 5.83
CA ASP A 167 10.16 9.45 5.33
C ASP A 167 10.08 10.72 4.47
N GLU A 168 9.07 10.83 3.60
CA GLU A 168 8.83 12.02 2.77
C GLU A 168 8.47 13.24 3.61
N LEU A 169 7.57 13.08 4.58
CA LEU A 169 7.16 14.15 5.48
C LEU A 169 8.33 14.66 6.34
N ALA A 170 9.15 13.77 6.86
CA ALA A 170 10.32 14.12 7.67
C ALA A 170 11.39 14.90 6.87
N ALA A 171 11.42 14.74 5.55
CA ALA A 171 12.34 15.45 4.68
C ALA A 171 11.90 16.89 4.34
N LEU A 172 10.67 17.29 4.71
CA LEU A 172 10.18 18.66 4.52
C LEU A 172 10.91 19.62 5.46
N ALA A 173 11.09 20.87 5.02
CA ALA A 173 11.66 21.93 5.88
C ALA A 173 10.80 22.20 7.12
N GLU A 174 9.48 22.10 6.98
CA GLU A 174 8.49 22.24 8.03
C GLU A 174 7.52 21.05 7.96
N PRO A 175 7.85 19.90 8.62
CA PRO A 175 6.97 18.76 8.64
C PRO A 175 5.62 19.05 9.32
N PRO A 176 4.50 18.57 8.79
CA PRO A 176 3.17 18.84 9.33
C PRO A 176 2.93 18.12 10.66
N GLN A 177 1.93 18.57 11.41
CA GLN A 177 1.40 17.81 12.53
C GLN A 177 0.84 16.47 12.01
N THR A 178 1.35 15.36 12.50
CA THR A 178 1.01 14.03 11.97
C THR A 178 0.59 13.10 13.10
N GLN A 179 -0.61 12.54 13.00
CA GLN A 179 -1.06 11.42 13.82
C GLN A 179 -1.03 10.15 12.98
N ALA A 180 -0.31 9.15 13.45
CA ALA A 180 -0.17 7.88 12.75
C ALA A 180 -0.58 6.71 13.66
N PHE A 181 -1.46 5.85 13.16
CA PHE A 181 -1.97 4.67 13.83
C PHE A 181 -1.61 3.43 13.01
N PHE A 182 -0.74 2.58 13.54
CA PHE A 182 -0.24 1.42 12.84
C PHE A 182 -0.58 0.13 13.57
N GLU A 183 -1.45 -0.69 12.96
CA GLU A 183 -1.80 -2.00 13.51
C GLU A 183 -0.83 -3.08 13.02
N VAL A 184 -0.16 -3.72 13.98
CA VAL A 184 0.81 -4.81 13.73
C VAL A 184 0.50 -6.01 14.62
N GLU A 185 1.08 -7.17 14.29
CA GLU A 185 0.82 -8.41 15.03
C GLU A 185 1.45 -8.39 16.42
N SER A 186 2.73 -8.05 16.51
CA SER A 186 3.50 -8.08 17.76
C SER A 186 4.31 -6.81 17.98
N THR A 187 4.81 -6.62 19.22
CA THR A 187 5.73 -5.51 19.53
C THR A 187 7.02 -5.58 18.73
N GLN A 188 7.43 -6.77 18.30
CA GLN A 188 8.64 -6.95 17.49
C GLN A 188 8.46 -6.47 16.05
N ASP A 189 7.22 -6.20 15.64
CA ASP A 189 6.90 -5.67 14.30
C ASP A 189 6.89 -4.14 14.24
N MET A 190 7.11 -3.47 15.36
CA MET A 190 7.29 -2.02 15.39
C MET A 190 8.59 -1.65 14.67
N LEU A 191 8.48 -0.80 13.65
CA LEU A 191 9.62 -0.30 12.89
C LEU A 191 10.11 1.03 13.48
N LEU A 192 11.37 1.34 13.21
CA LEU A 192 11.89 2.68 13.48
C LEU A 192 11.19 3.69 12.57
N VAL A 193 10.68 4.74 13.17
CA VAL A 193 10.04 5.86 12.47
C VAL A 193 10.94 7.09 12.54
N PRO A 194 10.85 8.02 11.57
CA PRO A 194 11.47 9.34 11.69
C PRO A 194 10.95 10.07 12.94
N ASP A 195 11.67 11.10 13.37
CA ASP A 195 11.27 11.91 14.53
C ASP A 195 11.22 13.39 14.15
N TRP A 196 10.10 14.06 14.51
CA TRP A 196 9.96 15.52 14.50
C TRP A 196 8.89 15.94 15.52
N PRO A 197 8.92 17.19 16.03
CA PRO A 197 8.06 17.62 17.14
C PRO A 197 6.55 17.49 16.87
N GLY A 198 6.15 17.38 15.60
CA GLY A 198 4.75 17.25 15.20
C GLY A 198 4.29 15.82 14.98
N LEU A 199 5.15 14.82 15.10
CA LEU A 199 4.79 13.42 14.88
C LEU A 199 4.33 12.75 16.17
N CYS A 200 3.15 12.12 16.10
CA CYS A 200 2.66 11.20 17.12
C CYS A 200 2.34 9.86 16.46
N VAL A 201 3.06 8.81 16.85
CA VAL A 201 2.83 7.45 16.34
C VAL A 201 2.30 6.57 17.45
N GLU A 202 1.17 5.92 17.20
CA GLU A 202 0.60 4.90 18.07
C GLU A 202 0.68 3.54 17.38
N TRP A 203 1.41 2.61 18.01
CA TRP A 203 1.51 1.23 17.57
C TRP A 203 0.43 0.39 18.25
N LEU A 204 -0.43 -0.20 17.46
CA LEU A 204 -1.59 -0.97 17.88
C LEU A 204 -1.26 -2.46 17.77
N ILE A 205 -0.96 -3.08 18.92
CA ILE A 205 -0.38 -4.43 18.97
C ILE A 205 -1.50 -5.46 19.16
N ARG A 206 -1.77 -6.27 18.16
CA ARG A 206 -2.87 -7.26 18.15
C ARG A 206 -2.71 -8.33 19.23
N GLU A 207 -1.52 -8.88 19.41
CA GLU A 207 -1.23 -9.89 20.46
C GLU A 207 -1.58 -9.38 21.86
N GLN A 208 -1.28 -8.10 22.16
CA GLN A 208 -1.52 -7.52 23.48
C GLN A 208 -3.01 -7.25 23.73
N ALA A 209 -3.75 -6.94 22.70
CA ALA A 209 -5.18 -6.63 22.81
C ALA A 209 -6.09 -7.85 22.69
N GLY A 210 -5.53 -9.05 22.46
CA GLY A 210 -6.32 -10.24 22.19
C GLY A 210 -7.21 -10.09 20.96
N ALA A 211 -6.87 -9.19 20.04
CA ALA A 211 -7.68 -8.86 18.87
C ALA A 211 -7.75 -10.05 17.91
N ALA A 212 -8.93 -10.63 17.78
CA ALA A 212 -9.18 -11.72 16.86
C ALA A 212 -9.31 -11.25 15.41
N VAL A 213 -9.76 -10.00 15.18
CA VAL A 213 -10.09 -9.45 13.86
C VAL A 213 -9.13 -8.33 13.51
N ALA A 214 -8.47 -8.45 12.34
CA ALA A 214 -7.60 -7.41 11.82
C ALA A 214 -8.37 -6.10 11.56
N GLY A 215 -7.75 -4.97 11.86
CA GLY A 215 -8.31 -3.63 11.68
C GLY A 215 -9.16 -3.12 12.85
N THR A 216 -9.49 -3.96 13.84
CA THR A 216 -10.31 -3.54 14.98
C THR A 216 -9.64 -2.43 15.79
N LEU A 217 -8.35 -2.59 16.07
CA LEU A 217 -7.61 -1.61 16.88
C LEU A 217 -7.45 -0.27 16.16
N MET A 218 -7.25 -0.27 14.83
CA MET A 218 -7.22 0.96 14.04
C MET A 218 -8.54 1.74 14.17
N VAL A 219 -9.66 1.05 14.11
CA VAL A 219 -10.99 1.69 14.23
C VAL A 219 -11.17 2.28 15.62
N GLU A 220 -10.79 1.58 16.67
CA GLU A 220 -10.89 2.04 18.05
C GLU A 220 -9.99 3.24 18.33
N ALA A 221 -8.73 3.18 17.91
CA ALA A 221 -7.77 4.25 18.11
C ALA A 221 -8.19 5.55 17.40
N VAL A 222 -8.59 5.47 16.13
CA VAL A 222 -9.05 6.65 15.36
C VAL A 222 -10.32 7.25 15.94
N ARG A 223 -11.22 6.46 16.53
CA ARG A 223 -12.41 6.97 17.23
C ARG A 223 -12.06 7.83 18.43
N GLN A 224 -10.96 7.53 19.09
CA GLN A 224 -10.48 8.28 20.27
C GLN A 224 -9.54 9.44 19.89
N ALA A 225 -9.05 9.48 18.65
CA ALA A 225 -8.12 10.48 18.18
C ALA A 225 -8.69 11.91 18.21
N VAL A 226 -7.83 12.85 18.55
CA VAL A 226 -8.15 14.30 18.46
C VAL A 226 -7.86 14.72 17.03
N LEU A 227 -8.91 14.77 16.22
CA LEU A 227 -8.82 15.19 14.82
C LEU A 227 -9.34 16.63 14.67
N PRO A 228 -8.85 17.39 13.69
CA PRO A 228 -9.39 18.69 13.40
C PRO A 228 -10.85 18.54 12.97
N VAL A 229 -11.74 19.12 13.73
CA VAL A 229 -13.16 19.17 13.40
C VAL A 229 -13.44 20.57 12.92
N ASP A 230 -13.88 20.72 11.69
CA ASP A 230 -14.51 21.95 11.27
C ASP A 230 -15.91 22.00 11.92
N ALA A 231 -16.05 22.82 12.96
CA ALA A 231 -17.30 22.94 13.70
C ALA A 231 -18.49 23.34 12.81
N SER A 232 -18.24 23.86 11.61
CA SER A 232 -19.26 24.24 10.63
C SER A 232 -19.87 23.03 9.89
N SER A 233 -19.20 21.88 9.88
CA SER A 233 -19.64 20.66 9.18
C SER A 233 -20.36 19.64 10.09
N VAL A 234 -20.32 19.83 11.40
CA VAL A 234 -21.03 18.97 12.35
C VAL A 234 -22.54 19.19 12.24
N GLY A 235 -23.24 18.20 11.70
CA GLY A 235 -24.71 18.22 11.62
C GLY A 235 -25.32 18.24 10.21
N GLN A 236 -24.51 18.34 9.17
CA GLN A 236 -25.00 18.06 7.81
C GLN A 236 -25.10 16.55 7.60
N ALA A 237 -26.30 16.06 7.29
CA ALA A 237 -26.53 14.67 6.94
C ALA A 237 -25.86 14.39 5.57
N ILE A 238 -24.62 13.93 5.61
CA ILE A 238 -23.91 13.50 4.38
C ILE A 238 -24.43 12.10 4.04
N GLU A 239 -25.18 11.99 2.95
CA GLU A 239 -25.51 10.69 2.35
C GLU A 239 -24.23 10.08 1.77
N LEU A 240 -23.74 9.05 2.41
CA LEU A 240 -22.69 8.21 1.85
C LEU A 240 -23.35 7.06 1.07
N ALA A 241 -23.00 6.93 -0.20
CA ALA A 241 -23.36 5.74 -0.95
C ALA A 241 -22.81 4.50 -0.24
N ASP A 242 -23.65 3.48 -0.05
CA ASP A 242 -23.20 2.19 0.45
C ASP A 242 -22.31 1.51 -0.60
N VAL A 243 -21.13 1.09 -0.16
CA VAL A 243 -20.22 0.26 -0.96
C VAL A 243 -20.37 -1.17 -0.47
N ASP A 244 -20.84 -2.05 -1.33
CA ASP A 244 -20.87 -3.49 -1.05
C ASP A 244 -19.44 -4.03 -1.12
N ILE A 245 -18.72 -3.98 0.02
CA ILE A 245 -17.34 -4.44 0.10
C ILE A 245 -17.17 -5.93 -0.25
N ASP A 246 -18.27 -6.69 -0.35
CA ASP A 246 -18.22 -8.08 -0.80
C ASP A 246 -18.12 -8.21 -2.33
N LYS A 247 -18.52 -7.21 -3.07
CA LYS A 247 -18.46 -7.15 -4.54
C LYS A 247 -17.40 -6.19 -5.03
N ASP A 248 -17.33 -5.01 -4.42
CA ASP A 248 -16.48 -3.90 -4.87
C ASP A 248 -15.31 -3.66 -3.91
N ILE A 249 -14.20 -3.16 -4.44
CA ILE A 249 -13.09 -2.69 -3.62
C ILE A 249 -13.41 -1.25 -3.19
N LEU A 250 -13.40 -1.00 -1.87
CA LEU A 250 -13.48 0.36 -1.37
C LEU A 250 -12.21 1.12 -1.79
N TRP A 251 -12.39 2.14 -2.62
CA TRP A 251 -11.30 2.97 -3.10
C TRP A 251 -11.80 4.40 -3.30
N GLU A 252 -11.54 5.26 -2.33
CA GLU A 252 -11.85 6.69 -2.38
C GLU A 252 -10.56 7.49 -2.32
N VAL A 253 -10.49 8.54 -3.11
CA VAL A 253 -9.29 9.36 -3.29
C VAL A 253 -9.62 10.80 -2.94
N ALA A 254 -8.70 11.45 -2.21
CA ALA A 254 -8.78 12.87 -1.90
C ALA A 254 -8.72 13.73 -3.17
N ASP A 255 -9.38 14.88 -3.14
CA ASP A 255 -9.24 15.89 -4.19
C ASP A 255 -7.96 16.72 -3.93
N LEU A 256 -7.31 17.15 -4.99
CA LEU A 256 -6.16 18.05 -4.92
C LEU A 256 -6.50 19.45 -4.36
N ALA A 257 -7.79 19.77 -4.27
CA ALA A 257 -8.30 21.02 -3.69
C ALA A 257 -8.41 20.98 -2.16
N ALA A 258 -8.18 19.84 -1.50
CA ALA A 258 -8.19 19.74 -0.06
C ALA A 258 -7.15 20.69 0.55
N GLU A 259 -7.51 21.40 1.63
CA GLU A 259 -6.64 22.36 2.29
C GLU A 259 -6.37 21.98 3.74
N GLY A 260 -5.11 22.10 4.13
CA GLY A 260 -4.67 22.00 5.52
C GLY A 260 -4.64 20.60 6.11
N PHE A 261 -5.72 19.82 6.03
CA PHE A 261 -5.80 18.44 6.54
C PHE A 261 -5.81 17.41 5.41
N TYR A 262 -5.07 16.31 5.61
CA TYR A 262 -5.01 15.22 4.64
C TYR A 262 -4.98 13.87 5.34
N GLY A 263 -5.92 13.00 5.03
CA GLY A 263 -6.02 11.65 5.58
C GLY A 263 -5.62 10.58 4.55
N TRP A 264 -4.78 9.64 4.97
CA TRP A 264 -4.41 8.46 4.20
C TRP A 264 -4.66 7.21 5.05
N VAL A 265 -5.63 6.40 4.65
CA VAL A 265 -6.11 5.24 5.40
C VAL A 265 -6.09 4.03 4.48
N ALA A 266 -5.34 3.00 4.83
CA ALA A 266 -5.25 1.79 4.03
C ALA A 266 -5.12 0.54 4.91
N GLY A 267 -5.75 -0.56 4.47
CA GLY A 267 -5.71 -1.83 5.19
C GLY A 267 -6.87 -2.74 4.85
N GLU A 268 -7.33 -3.51 5.84
CA GLU A 268 -8.48 -4.42 5.69
C GLU A 268 -9.76 -3.66 5.34
N SER A 269 -10.49 -4.14 4.34
CA SER A 269 -11.62 -3.40 3.73
C SER A 269 -12.76 -3.09 4.69
N ALA A 270 -13.10 -3.98 5.62
CA ALA A 270 -14.19 -3.74 6.58
C ALA A 270 -13.77 -2.69 7.64
N ALA A 271 -12.50 -2.69 8.04
CA ALA A 271 -11.96 -1.68 8.93
C ALA A 271 -11.94 -0.30 8.25
N VAL A 272 -11.46 -0.22 7.01
CA VAL A 272 -11.46 1.03 6.23
C VAL A 272 -12.89 1.54 6.01
N MET A 273 -13.87 0.66 5.77
CA MET A 273 -15.28 1.03 5.68
C MET A 273 -15.82 1.61 7.00
N SER A 274 -15.43 1.02 8.13
CA SER A 274 -15.83 1.53 9.46
C SER A 274 -15.22 2.91 9.72
N LEU A 275 -13.94 3.09 9.37
CA LEU A 275 -13.25 4.38 9.46
C LEU A 275 -13.86 5.43 8.53
N ARG A 276 -14.23 5.06 7.31
CA ARG A 276 -14.96 5.95 6.37
C ARG A 276 -16.23 6.50 6.99
N LYS A 277 -17.05 5.61 7.56
CA LYS A 277 -18.28 6.02 8.25
C LYS A 277 -17.97 6.96 9.40
N HIS A 278 -17.01 6.61 10.25
CA HIS A 278 -16.63 7.42 11.40
C HIS A 278 -16.10 8.79 10.99
N LEU A 279 -15.10 8.85 10.13
CA LEU A 279 -14.43 10.10 9.76
C LEU A 279 -15.38 11.06 9.03
N ILE A 280 -16.18 10.56 8.07
CA ILE A 280 -17.03 11.41 7.25
C ILE A 280 -18.37 11.72 7.95
N LYS A 281 -19.10 10.67 8.43
CA LYS A 281 -20.45 10.88 8.99
C LYS A 281 -20.43 11.36 10.44
N GLU A 282 -19.56 10.79 11.28
CA GLU A 282 -19.58 11.05 12.70
C GLU A 282 -18.71 12.26 13.09
N ARG A 283 -17.56 12.43 12.39
CA ARG A 283 -16.61 13.53 12.64
C ARG A 283 -16.74 14.70 11.68
N GLY A 284 -17.49 14.56 10.59
CA GLY A 284 -17.71 15.62 9.60
C GLY A 284 -16.47 16.01 8.79
N ILE A 285 -15.45 15.13 8.70
CA ILE A 285 -14.25 15.41 7.90
C ILE A 285 -14.64 15.38 6.41
N PRO A 286 -14.25 16.39 5.64
CA PRO A 286 -14.54 16.45 4.21
C PRO A 286 -14.01 15.22 3.49
N ARG A 287 -14.85 14.62 2.65
CA ARG A 287 -14.49 13.41 1.87
C ARG A 287 -13.30 13.64 0.93
N ASP A 288 -13.21 14.82 0.36
CA ASP A 288 -12.15 15.23 -0.56
C ASP A 288 -10.78 15.44 0.10
N SER A 289 -10.72 15.40 1.44
CA SER A 289 -9.46 15.38 2.19
C SER A 289 -8.98 13.98 2.57
N LEU A 290 -9.70 12.91 2.18
CA LEU A 290 -9.44 11.54 2.63
C LEU A 290 -9.15 10.59 1.47
N ASN A 291 -8.07 9.82 1.61
CA ASN A 291 -7.84 8.59 0.84
C ASN A 291 -8.23 7.39 1.69
N LEU A 292 -9.15 6.58 1.21
CA LEU A 292 -9.71 5.44 1.94
C LEU A 292 -9.60 4.20 1.05
N MET A 293 -8.65 3.30 1.36
CA MET A 293 -8.23 2.25 0.45
C MET A 293 -8.28 0.88 1.11
N GLY A 294 -9.20 0.02 0.65
CA GLY A 294 -9.22 -1.38 1.03
C GLY A 294 -8.15 -2.18 0.29
N TYR A 295 -7.02 -2.45 0.94
CA TYR A 295 -5.91 -3.18 0.32
C TYR A 295 -6.17 -4.67 0.23
N TRP A 296 -6.90 -5.24 1.17
CA TRP A 296 -7.22 -6.66 1.24
C TRP A 296 -8.55 -6.91 1.97
N ARG A 297 -9.04 -8.15 1.92
CA ARG A 297 -10.26 -8.59 2.60
C ARG A 297 -10.00 -9.87 3.36
N TYR A 298 -10.46 -9.91 4.59
CA TYR A 298 -10.43 -11.12 5.39
C TYR A 298 -11.20 -12.25 4.69
N ASN A 299 -10.66 -13.46 4.69
CA ASN A 299 -11.20 -14.66 4.04
C ASN A 299 -11.40 -14.60 2.51
N LYS A 300 -10.87 -13.57 1.82
CA LYS A 300 -10.83 -13.55 0.35
C LYS A 300 -9.38 -13.49 -0.12
N PRO A 301 -8.89 -14.50 -0.87
CA PRO A 301 -7.56 -14.41 -1.45
C PRO A 301 -7.51 -13.18 -2.37
N GLY A 302 -6.53 -12.31 -2.17
CA GLY A 302 -6.40 -11.08 -2.93
C GLY A 302 -6.36 -11.33 -4.43
N SER A 303 -7.14 -10.57 -5.17
CA SER A 303 -7.17 -10.54 -6.64
C SER A 303 -5.93 -9.88 -7.21
#